data_f0b6e5ee8af7b89179b009df5c69b5ce
#
_entry.id   f0b6e5ee8af7b89179b009df5c69b5ce
#
_cell.length_a   1.000
_cell.length_b   1.000
_cell.length_c   1.000
_cell.angle_alpha   90.00
_cell.angle_beta   90.00
_cell.angle_gamma   90.00
#
_symmetry.space_group_name_H-M   'P 1'
#
loop_
_entity.id
_entity.type
_entity.pdbx_description
1 polymer ?
#
loop_
_entity_poly.entity_id
_entity_poly.type
_entity_poly.pdbx_seq_one_letter_code
_entity_poly.pdbx_strand_id
1 'polypeptide(L)'
;KEILDQPKLGCWNSHASLLPVWRGAAPIQWSIINDDSTTGICIMAMEEGLDTGPVIEQESTDISDRDNLEVITNRLSNISSKLLVKALKNIKKTIGLNHDERLLQLKAIKQSTLKGTPSYARQIKKEDYLIDWNKNARTIIKKINGLYPNAYTIYHGKRLKIIEAILVDINDEYLKSQMNDK
;
A
#
# COMPACT_ATOMS: atom_id res chain seq x y z
N LYS A 1 10.61 -22.87 -0.10
CA LYS A 1 9.78 -24.02 -0.51
C LYS A 1 9.34 -24.86 0.68
N GLU A 2 10.27 -25.40 1.47
CA GLU A 2 9.96 -26.28 2.63
C GLU A 2 8.92 -25.71 3.59
N ILE A 3 8.95 -24.40 3.87
CA ILE A 3 7.98 -23.73 4.77
C ILE A 3 6.58 -23.66 4.14
N LEU A 4 6.50 -23.43 2.82
CA LEU A 4 5.22 -23.29 2.12
C LEU A 4 4.44 -24.62 2.07
N ASP A 5 5.15 -25.74 2.09
CA ASP A 5 4.57 -27.08 2.02
C ASP A 5 4.16 -27.65 3.39
N GLN A 6 4.53 -26.99 4.51
CA GLN A 6 4.23 -27.47 5.87
C GLN A 6 2.76 -27.32 6.28
N PRO A 7 2.08 -26.18 6.07
CA PRO A 7 0.69 -26.02 6.50
C PRO A 7 -0.27 -26.82 5.62
N LYS A 8 -1.07 -27.68 6.24
CA LYS A 8 -2.06 -28.53 5.54
C LYS A 8 -3.04 -27.75 4.62
N LEU A 9 -3.31 -26.49 4.94
CA LEU A 9 -4.21 -25.62 4.17
C LEU A 9 -3.45 -24.58 3.33
N GLY A 10 -2.12 -24.71 3.18
CA GLY A 10 -1.27 -23.77 2.48
C GLY A 10 -0.97 -22.49 3.28
N CYS A 11 -0.07 -21.67 2.74
CA CYS A 11 0.28 -20.37 3.29
C CYS A 11 -0.49 -19.27 2.57
N TRP A 12 -1.06 -18.34 3.33
CA TRP A 12 -1.88 -17.24 2.81
C TRP A 12 -1.38 -15.92 3.34
N ASN A 13 -1.43 -14.89 2.49
CA ASN A 13 -1.04 -13.54 2.85
C ASN A 13 -2.19 -12.55 2.59
N SER A 14 -2.33 -11.57 3.48
CA SER A 14 -3.17 -10.39 3.27
C SER A 14 -2.27 -9.26 2.82
N HIS A 15 -2.19 -9.04 1.51
CA HIS A 15 -1.30 -8.07 0.90
C HIS A 15 -2.01 -6.72 0.72
N ALA A 16 -1.35 -5.63 1.14
CA ALA A 16 -1.94 -4.30 1.19
C ALA A 16 -1.79 -3.53 -0.13
N SER A 17 -2.14 -4.16 -1.24
CA SER A 17 -2.29 -3.53 -2.56
C SER A 17 -3.28 -4.29 -3.43
N LEU A 18 -3.63 -3.71 -4.57
CA LEU A 18 -4.33 -4.38 -5.66
C LEU A 18 -3.31 -5.07 -6.56
N LEU A 19 -2.96 -6.33 -6.23
CA LEU A 19 -2.03 -7.11 -7.03
C LEU A 19 -2.50 -7.23 -8.50
N PRO A 20 -1.56 -7.21 -9.47
CA PRO A 20 -0.11 -7.37 -9.36
C PRO A 20 0.68 -6.08 -9.04
N VAL A 21 0.02 -4.97 -8.75
CA VAL A 21 0.66 -3.69 -8.46
C VAL A 21 1.21 -3.67 -7.02
N TRP A 22 2.41 -3.12 -6.82
CA TRP A 22 3.04 -2.94 -5.51
C TRP A 22 3.31 -4.24 -4.74
N ARG A 23 3.84 -5.27 -5.39
CA ARG A 23 4.42 -6.44 -4.70
C ARG A 23 5.55 -5.99 -3.78
N GLY A 24 5.71 -6.59 -2.60
CA GLY A 24 6.84 -6.37 -1.72
C GLY A 24 6.50 -5.68 -0.40
N ALA A 25 7.47 -4.96 0.18
CA ALA A 25 7.51 -4.66 1.60
C ALA A 25 6.71 -3.42 2.04
N ALA A 26 6.46 -2.45 1.15
CA ALA A 26 5.89 -1.15 1.53
C ALA A 26 4.78 -0.67 0.56
N PRO A 27 3.78 -1.52 0.21
CA PRO A 27 2.78 -1.19 -0.81
C PRO A 27 1.96 0.06 -0.46
N ILE A 28 1.58 0.25 0.81
CA ILE A 28 0.76 1.40 1.22
C ILE A 28 1.53 2.71 1.01
N GLN A 29 2.80 2.76 1.44
CA GLN A 29 3.63 3.95 1.28
C GLN A 29 3.79 4.31 -0.20
N TRP A 30 4.15 3.31 -1.02
CA TRP A 30 4.41 3.56 -2.43
C TRP A 30 3.16 3.92 -3.22
N SER A 31 1.98 3.39 -2.89
CA SER A 31 0.73 3.81 -3.54
C SER A 31 0.42 5.30 -3.27
N ILE A 32 0.63 5.77 -2.03
CA ILE A 32 0.42 7.19 -1.69
C ILE A 32 1.49 8.08 -2.35
N ILE A 33 2.78 7.70 -2.27
CA ILE A 33 3.90 8.47 -2.85
C ILE A 33 3.75 8.58 -4.37
N ASN A 34 3.28 7.52 -5.03
CA ASN A 34 3.08 7.48 -6.48
C ASN A 34 1.79 8.19 -6.93
N ASP A 35 1.04 8.76 -5.99
CA ASP A 35 -0.21 9.45 -6.27
C ASP A 35 -1.28 8.56 -6.92
N ASP A 36 -1.33 7.29 -6.53
CA ASP A 36 -2.37 6.39 -6.98
C ASP A 36 -3.74 6.85 -6.44
N SER A 37 -4.76 6.79 -7.27
CA SER A 37 -6.13 7.15 -6.87
C SER A 37 -6.83 6.08 -6.03
N THR A 38 -6.33 4.83 -6.09
CA THR A 38 -6.92 3.68 -5.40
C THR A 38 -5.84 2.73 -4.90
N THR A 39 -6.15 2.05 -3.81
CA THR A 39 -5.38 0.92 -3.28
C THR A 39 -6.34 -0.15 -2.78
N GLY A 40 -5.87 -1.19 -2.11
CA GLY A 40 -6.76 -2.22 -1.59
C GLY A 40 -6.05 -3.32 -0.83
N ILE A 41 -6.79 -4.38 -0.57
CA ILE A 41 -6.30 -5.61 0.04
C ILE A 41 -6.53 -6.77 -0.92
N CYS A 42 -5.54 -7.62 -1.06
CA CYS A 42 -5.65 -8.93 -1.71
C CYS A 42 -5.34 -10.04 -0.71
N ILE A 43 -6.22 -11.04 -0.61
CA ILE A 43 -5.89 -12.30 0.06
C ILE A 43 -5.38 -13.25 -1.01
N MET A 44 -4.13 -13.68 -0.88
CA MET A 44 -3.42 -14.47 -1.88
C MET A 44 -2.80 -15.73 -1.29
N ALA A 45 -2.64 -16.78 -2.10
CA ALA A 45 -1.80 -17.91 -1.77
C ALA A 45 -0.33 -17.48 -1.88
N MET A 46 0.51 -17.93 -0.94
CA MET A 46 1.95 -17.64 -1.01
C MET A 46 2.64 -18.68 -1.89
N GLU A 47 3.57 -18.20 -2.72
CA GLU A 47 4.46 -18.98 -3.59
C GLU A 47 5.92 -18.61 -3.34
N GLU A 48 6.86 -19.23 -4.05
CA GLU A 48 8.29 -18.92 -3.92
C GLU A 48 8.65 -17.50 -4.38
N GLY A 49 7.88 -16.94 -5.32
CA GLY A 49 8.06 -15.57 -5.80
C GLY A 49 7.52 -14.54 -4.82
N LEU A 50 8.13 -13.36 -4.82
CA LEU A 50 7.71 -12.25 -3.95
C LEU A 50 6.31 -11.77 -4.36
N ASP A 51 5.31 -12.10 -3.55
CA ASP A 51 3.90 -11.73 -3.70
C ASP A 51 3.33 -12.03 -5.10
N THR A 52 3.71 -13.19 -5.71
CA THR A 52 3.32 -13.58 -7.06
C THR A 52 2.11 -14.50 -7.12
N GLY A 53 1.74 -15.10 -6.00
CA GLY A 53 0.71 -16.13 -5.95
C GLY A 53 -0.70 -15.66 -6.30
N PRO A 54 -1.60 -16.60 -6.60
CA PRO A 54 -2.96 -16.29 -7.04
C PRO A 54 -3.80 -15.68 -5.92
N VAL A 55 -4.72 -14.79 -6.31
CA VAL A 55 -5.60 -14.02 -5.42
C VAL A 55 -6.96 -14.72 -5.30
N ILE A 56 -7.48 -14.87 -4.07
CA ILE A 56 -8.79 -15.46 -3.82
C ILE A 56 -9.84 -14.44 -3.40
N GLU A 57 -9.44 -13.32 -2.81
CA GLU A 57 -10.32 -12.23 -2.41
C GLU A 57 -9.60 -10.91 -2.62
N GLN A 58 -10.32 -9.87 -3.06
CA GLN A 58 -9.79 -8.51 -3.08
C GLN A 58 -10.88 -7.48 -2.82
N GLU A 59 -10.48 -6.34 -2.25
CA GLU A 59 -11.34 -5.18 -2.05
C GLU A 59 -10.52 -3.92 -2.20
N SER A 60 -11.05 -2.94 -2.94
CA SER A 60 -10.39 -1.65 -3.19
C SER A 60 -10.95 -0.54 -2.29
N THR A 61 -10.15 0.50 -2.11
CA THR A 61 -10.53 1.77 -1.49
C THR A 61 -9.83 2.92 -2.18
N ASP A 62 -10.49 4.07 -2.23
CA ASP A 62 -9.90 5.28 -2.80
C ASP A 62 -8.82 5.87 -1.87
N ILE A 63 -7.86 6.59 -2.48
CA ILE A 63 -6.88 7.42 -1.79
C ILE A 63 -7.21 8.88 -2.12
N SER A 64 -7.64 9.65 -1.14
CA SER A 64 -7.87 11.08 -1.29
C SER A 64 -6.58 11.90 -1.14
N ASP A 65 -6.61 13.16 -1.55
CA ASP A 65 -5.44 14.04 -1.45
C ASP A 65 -5.00 14.31 -0.01
N ARG A 66 -5.92 14.19 0.96
CA ARG A 66 -5.65 14.38 2.39
C ARG A 66 -5.30 13.09 3.14
N ASP A 67 -5.45 11.94 2.50
CA ASP A 67 -5.13 10.66 3.14
C ASP A 67 -3.61 10.52 3.33
N ASN A 68 -3.20 10.27 4.56
CA ASN A 68 -1.82 9.92 4.89
C ASN A 68 -1.67 8.41 5.17
N LEU A 69 -0.46 7.98 5.45
CA LEU A 69 -0.13 6.58 5.72
C LEU A 69 -0.98 5.98 6.86
N GLU A 70 -1.23 6.75 7.93
CA GLU A 70 -2.00 6.27 9.08
C GLU A 70 -3.46 6.05 8.71
N VAL A 71 -4.08 7.00 8.01
CA VAL A 71 -5.49 6.91 7.57
C VAL A 71 -5.69 5.72 6.65
N ILE A 72 -4.84 5.56 5.64
CA ILE A 72 -4.93 4.43 4.69
C ILE A 72 -4.66 3.11 5.41
N THR A 73 -3.65 3.04 6.29
CA THR A 73 -3.35 1.82 7.06
C THR A 73 -4.55 1.38 7.89
N ASN A 74 -5.21 2.29 8.60
CA ASN A 74 -6.38 1.99 9.40
C ASN A 74 -7.56 1.51 8.53
N ARG A 75 -7.79 2.15 7.39
CA ARG A 75 -8.82 1.75 6.43
C ARG A 75 -8.57 0.36 5.87
N LEU A 76 -7.35 0.08 5.42
CA LEU A 76 -6.94 -1.22 4.89
C LEU A 76 -6.95 -2.32 5.95
N SER A 77 -6.59 -2.01 7.20
CA SER A 77 -6.68 -2.95 8.32
C SER A 77 -8.12 -3.44 8.55
N ASN A 78 -9.10 -2.52 8.49
CA ASN A 78 -10.51 -2.88 8.59
C ASN A 78 -11.00 -3.74 7.41
N ILE A 79 -10.56 -3.45 6.19
CA ILE A 79 -10.87 -4.26 5.00
C ILE A 79 -10.21 -5.64 5.15
N SER A 80 -8.92 -5.68 5.48
CA SER A 80 -8.13 -6.90 5.64
C SER A 80 -8.76 -7.86 6.64
N SER A 81 -9.17 -7.37 7.80
CA SER A 81 -9.78 -8.21 8.84
C SER A 81 -11.06 -8.91 8.37
N LYS A 82 -11.91 -8.19 7.62
CA LYS A 82 -13.15 -8.75 7.05
C LYS A 82 -12.86 -9.78 5.97
N LEU A 83 -11.99 -9.43 5.01
CA LEU A 83 -11.62 -10.32 3.92
C LEU A 83 -10.90 -11.58 4.42
N LEU A 84 -10.00 -11.44 5.39
CA LEU A 84 -9.26 -12.57 5.95
C LEU A 84 -10.20 -13.56 6.64
N VAL A 85 -11.16 -13.08 7.44
CA VAL A 85 -12.16 -13.96 8.07
C VAL A 85 -13.00 -14.68 7.02
N LYS A 86 -13.43 -13.99 5.95
CA LYS A 86 -14.17 -14.58 4.83
C LYS A 86 -13.32 -15.65 4.13
N ALA A 87 -12.08 -15.33 3.79
CA ALA A 87 -11.14 -16.22 3.13
C ALA A 87 -10.87 -17.48 3.97
N LEU A 88 -10.58 -17.33 5.26
CA LEU A 88 -10.32 -18.46 6.17
C LEU A 88 -11.51 -19.42 6.27
N LYS A 89 -12.74 -18.90 6.31
CA LYS A 89 -13.96 -19.74 6.29
C LYS A 89 -14.05 -20.57 5.01
N ASN A 90 -13.66 -20.01 3.85
CA ASN A 90 -13.68 -20.70 2.57
C ASN A 90 -12.50 -21.69 2.46
N ILE A 91 -11.31 -21.29 2.88
CA ILE A 91 -10.12 -22.15 2.91
C ILE A 91 -10.38 -23.39 3.80
N LYS A 92 -11.03 -23.22 4.94
CA LYS A 92 -11.39 -24.35 5.83
C LYS A 92 -12.26 -25.39 5.13
N LYS A 93 -13.11 -25.01 4.17
CA LYS A 93 -13.95 -25.96 3.41
C LYS A 93 -13.16 -26.82 2.42
N THR A 94 -11.89 -26.53 2.20
CA THR A 94 -10.99 -27.26 1.30
C THR A 94 -10.10 -28.27 2.01
N ILE A 95 -10.42 -28.63 3.26
CA ILE A 95 -9.70 -29.67 4.01
C ILE A 95 -9.74 -30.97 3.21
N GLY A 96 -8.58 -31.62 3.09
CA GLY A 96 -8.44 -32.88 2.33
C GLY A 96 -8.07 -32.70 0.86
N LEU A 97 -8.18 -31.49 0.30
CA LEU A 97 -7.76 -31.22 -1.07
C LEU A 97 -6.25 -30.93 -1.16
N ASN A 98 -5.63 -31.31 -2.26
CA ASN A 98 -4.28 -30.85 -2.59
C ASN A 98 -4.25 -29.35 -2.94
N HIS A 99 -3.07 -28.80 -3.21
CA HIS A 99 -2.89 -27.36 -3.46
C HIS A 99 -3.71 -26.87 -4.67
N ASP A 100 -3.60 -27.57 -5.80
CA ASP A 100 -4.24 -27.15 -7.07
C ASP A 100 -5.75 -27.27 -7.00
N GLU A 101 -6.27 -28.35 -6.43
CA GLU A 101 -7.70 -28.55 -6.19
C GLU A 101 -8.28 -27.45 -5.28
N ARG A 102 -7.51 -27.07 -4.24
CA ARG A 102 -7.88 -25.98 -3.34
C ARG A 102 -7.98 -24.66 -4.07
N LEU A 103 -6.97 -24.28 -4.86
CA LEU A 103 -6.99 -23.05 -5.64
C LEU A 103 -8.17 -23.04 -6.63
N LEU A 104 -8.45 -24.16 -7.26
CA LEU A 104 -9.59 -24.30 -8.18
C LEU A 104 -10.94 -24.11 -7.43
N GLN A 105 -11.13 -24.79 -6.29
CA GLN A 105 -12.36 -24.66 -5.50
C GLN A 105 -12.54 -23.25 -4.96
N LEU A 106 -11.46 -22.55 -4.58
CA LEU A 106 -11.48 -21.17 -4.12
C LEU A 106 -11.61 -20.16 -5.27
N LYS A 107 -11.64 -20.63 -6.53
CA LYS A 107 -11.67 -19.77 -7.73
C LYS A 107 -10.52 -18.75 -7.74
N ALA A 108 -9.33 -19.20 -7.33
CA ALA A 108 -8.16 -18.36 -7.27
C ALA A 108 -7.79 -17.81 -8.66
N ILE A 109 -7.53 -16.51 -8.71
CA ILE A 109 -7.26 -15.78 -9.95
C ILE A 109 -5.75 -15.57 -10.07
N LYS A 110 -5.13 -16.01 -11.17
CA LYS A 110 -3.73 -15.73 -11.46
C LYS A 110 -3.51 -14.24 -11.67
N GLN A 111 -2.48 -13.69 -11.09
CA GLN A 111 -2.19 -12.25 -11.18
C GLN A 111 -1.96 -11.77 -12.62
N SER A 112 -1.51 -12.64 -13.52
CA SER A 112 -1.36 -12.32 -14.95
C SER A 112 -2.67 -11.97 -15.66
N THR A 113 -3.82 -12.32 -15.08
CA THR A 113 -5.16 -12.02 -15.61
C THR A 113 -5.84 -10.85 -14.88
N LEU A 114 -5.24 -10.35 -13.81
CA LEU A 114 -5.72 -9.17 -13.09
C LEU A 114 -5.33 -7.88 -13.82
N LYS A 115 -6.06 -6.80 -13.54
CA LYS A 115 -5.76 -5.47 -14.07
C LYS A 115 -4.48 -4.91 -13.44
N GLY A 116 -3.70 -4.17 -14.22
CA GLY A 116 -2.50 -3.48 -13.79
C GLY A 116 -1.20 -4.15 -14.27
N THR A 117 -0.15 -3.36 -14.36
CA THR A 117 1.19 -3.83 -14.69
C THR A 117 1.92 -4.20 -13.39
N PRO A 118 2.57 -5.38 -13.31
CA PRO A 118 3.32 -5.75 -12.12
C PRO A 118 4.35 -4.68 -11.75
N SER A 119 4.31 -4.23 -10.49
CA SER A 119 5.26 -3.27 -9.92
C SER A 119 5.69 -3.71 -8.52
N TYR A 120 6.77 -3.09 -8.01
CA TYR A 120 7.40 -3.50 -6.76
C TYR A 120 7.51 -2.33 -5.78
N ALA A 121 7.05 -2.59 -4.56
CA ALA A 121 7.13 -1.70 -3.41
C ALA A 121 8.29 -2.12 -2.51
N ARG A 122 9.50 -1.63 -2.82
CA ARG A 122 10.67 -1.90 -1.99
C ARG A 122 10.49 -1.35 -0.56
N GLN A 123 11.23 -1.89 0.37
CA GLN A 123 11.28 -1.36 1.73
C GLN A 123 11.70 0.12 1.73
N ILE A 124 11.02 0.93 2.56
CA ILE A 124 11.37 2.34 2.79
C ILE A 124 12.70 2.41 3.54
N LYS A 125 13.63 3.21 3.04
CA LYS A 125 14.95 3.45 3.63
C LYS A 125 14.97 4.79 4.35
N LYS A 126 15.99 5.02 5.17
CA LYS A 126 16.15 6.28 5.91
C LYS A 126 16.25 7.50 4.99
N GLU A 127 16.89 7.33 3.85
CA GLU A 127 17.09 8.38 2.83
C GLU A 127 15.77 8.81 2.19
N ASP A 128 14.80 7.91 2.10
CA ASP A 128 13.49 8.21 1.51
C ASP A 128 12.73 9.29 2.30
N TYR A 129 12.96 9.38 3.61
CA TYR A 129 12.24 10.35 4.46
C TYR A 129 12.69 11.80 4.26
N LEU A 130 13.87 12.06 3.67
CA LEU A 130 14.32 13.41 3.39
C LEU A 130 13.55 14.01 2.22
N ILE A 131 12.94 15.18 2.44
CA ILE A 131 12.17 15.90 1.43
C ILE A 131 13.14 16.56 0.43
N ASP A 132 12.91 16.33 -0.85
CA ASP A 132 13.59 17.03 -1.96
C ASP A 132 12.68 18.19 -2.40
N TRP A 133 13.03 19.40 -2.02
CA TRP A 133 12.29 20.62 -2.33
C TRP A 133 12.37 21.04 -3.81
N ASN A 134 13.21 20.40 -4.64
CA ASN A 134 13.27 20.64 -6.09
C ASN A 134 12.13 19.94 -6.85
N LYS A 135 11.34 19.11 -6.17
CA LYS A 135 10.17 18.45 -6.76
C LYS A 135 8.97 19.40 -6.76
N ASN A 136 7.98 19.11 -7.63
CA ASN A 136 6.73 19.86 -7.61
C ASN A 136 5.97 19.65 -6.30
N ALA A 137 5.11 20.62 -5.95
CA ALA A 137 4.38 20.64 -4.68
C ALA A 137 3.55 19.37 -4.45
N ARG A 138 2.87 18.83 -5.48
CA ARG A 138 2.09 17.61 -5.37
C ARG A 138 2.95 16.40 -5.00
N THR A 139 4.09 16.23 -5.64
CA THR A 139 5.05 15.15 -5.32
C THR A 139 5.56 15.26 -3.87
N ILE A 140 5.84 16.48 -3.39
CA ILE A 140 6.28 16.73 -2.02
C ILE A 140 5.18 16.35 -1.03
N ILE A 141 3.94 16.79 -1.27
CA ILE A 141 2.79 16.47 -0.40
C ILE A 141 2.55 14.97 -0.35
N LYS A 142 2.54 14.28 -1.49
CA LYS A 142 2.35 12.82 -1.53
C LYS A 142 3.46 12.06 -0.82
N LYS A 143 4.70 12.56 -0.89
CA LYS A 143 5.83 12.03 -0.10
C LYS A 143 5.61 12.23 1.39
N ILE A 144 5.19 13.42 1.83
CA ILE A 144 4.88 13.71 3.23
C ILE A 144 3.77 12.77 3.73
N ASN A 145 2.69 12.65 2.98
CA ASN A 145 1.55 11.80 3.33
C ASN A 145 1.93 10.31 3.36
N GLY A 146 2.65 9.81 2.35
CA GLY A 146 3.05 8.40 2.27
C GLY A 146 4.12 7.99 3.27
N LEU A 147 4.88 8.95 3.82
CA LEU A 147 5.92 8.73 4.82
C LEU A 147 5.58 9.29 6.21
N TYR A 148 4.33 9.67 6.40
CA TYR A 148 3.80 10.12 7.69
C TYR A 148 4.13 9.12 8.82
N PRO A 149 4.54 9.57 10.01
CA PRO A 149 4.83 10.94 10.45
C PRO A 149 6.34 11.27 10.39
N ASN A 150 7.09 10.69 9.45
CA ASN A 150 8.55 10.68 9.51
C ASN A 150 9.26 11.44 8.36
N ALA A 151 8.51 11.98 7.39
CA ALA A 151 9.08 12.88 6.38
C ALA A 151 9.73 14.10 7.06
N TYR A 152 10.90 14.51 6.57
CA TYR A 152 11.63 15.62 7.21
C TYR A 152 12.45 16.43 6.22
N THR A 153 12.84 17.62 6.66
CA THR A 153 13.87 18.45 6.04
C THR A 153 14.96 18.80 7.03
N ILE A 154 16.06 19.40 6.53
CA ILE A 154 17.10 19.97 7.36
C ILE A 154 16.90 21.49 7.38
N TYR A 155 16.70 22.06 8.55
CA TYR A 155 16.58 23.48 8.78
C TYR A 155 17.59 23.92 9.83
N HIS A 156 18.46 24.88 9.48
CA HIS A 156 19.57 25.35 10.35
C HIS A 156 20.40 24.19 10.94
N GLY A 157 20.72 23.17 10.11
CA GLY A 157 21.52 22.02 10.52
C GLY A 157 20.77 21.01 11.41
N LYS A 158 19.49 21.23 11.71
CA LYS A 158 18.67 20.34 12.54
C LYS A 158 17.58 19.66 11.69
N ARG A 159 17.24 18.43 12.06
CA ARG A 159 16.13 17.70 11.45
C ARG A 159 14.80 18.28 11.91
N LEU A 160 14.00 18.76 10.96
CA LEU A 160 12.63 19.22 11.18
C LEU A 160 11.66 18.27 10.49
N LYS A 161 10.79 17.59 11.24
CA LYS A 161 9.72 16.74 10.70
C LYS A 161 8.61 17.60 10.10
N ILE A 162 8.13 17.20 8.93
CA ILE A 162 6.97 17.80 8.29
C ILE A 162 5.83 16.78 8.37
N ILE A 163 4.81 17.09 9.15
CA ILE A 163 3.71 16.16 9.47
C ILE A 163 2.56 16.32 8.48
N GLU A 164 2.33 17.55 8.02
CA GLU A 164 1.23 17.88 7.13
C GLU A 164 1.67 18.97 6.13
N ALA A 165 1.16 18.88 4.91
CA ALA A 165 1.29 19.92 3.91
C ALA A 165 0.04 19.92 3.02
N ILE A 166 -0.39 21.11 2.59
CA ILE A 166 -1.52 21.31 1.68
C ILE A 166 -1.07 22.07 0.44
N LEU A 167 -1.72 21.79 -0.68
CA LEU A 167 -1.55 22.60 -1.87
C LEU A 167 -2.35 23.88 -1.71
N VAL A 168 -1.69 24.99 -1.95
CA VAL A 168 -2.29 26.31 -1.88
C VAL A 168 -2.28 26.92 -3.27
N ASP A 169 -3.39 27.54 -3.68
CA ASP A 169 -3.42 28.33 -4.89
C ASP A 169 -2.69 29.67 -4.63
N ILE A 170 -1.66 29.97 -5.44
CA ILE A 170 -0.90 31.22 -5.38
C ILE A 170 -1.81 32.46 -5.63
N ASN A 171 -2.99 32.26 -6.25
CA ASN A 171 -3.94 33.33 -6.47
C ASN A 171 -4.81 33.67 -5.26
N ASP A 172 -4.71 32.92 -4.16
CA ASP A 172 -5.38 33.23 -2.91
C ASP A 172 -4.77 34.50 -2.29
N GLU A 173 -5.52 35.62 -2.32
CA GLU A 173 -5.09 36.93 -1.83
C GLU A 173 -4.74 36.93 -0.34
N TYR A 174 -5.42 36.10 0.46
CA TYR A 174 -5.13 35.94 1.89
C TYR A 174 -3.71 35.41 2.11
N LEU A 175 -3.27 34.46 1.30
CA LEU A 175 -1.94 33.89 1.41
C LEU A 175 -0.84 34.79 0.88
N LYS A 176 -1.13 35.59 -0.17
CA LYS A 176 -0.20 36.64 -0.63
C LYS A 176 0.11 37.65 0.47
N SER A 177 -0.89 38.04 1.26
CA SER A 177 -0.69 38.98 2.39
C SER A 177 0.25 38.39 3.44
N GLN A 178 0.13 37.11 3.77
CA GLN A 178 0.96 36.44 4.78
C GLN A 178 2.43 36.21 4.31
N MET A 179 2.68 36.17 3.00
CA MET A 179 4.04 35.99 2.44
C MET A 179 4.83 37.30 2.35
N ASN A 180 4.15 38.44 2.34
CA ASN A 180 4.77 39.77 2.22
C ASN A 180 5.13 40.41 3.57
N ASP A 181 4.74 39.80 4.69
CA ASP A 181 4.99 40.29 6.05
C ASP A 181 6.28 39.71 6.70
N LYS A 182 7.27 39.31 5.88
CA LYS A 182 8.57 38.79 6.37
C LYS A 182 9.75 39.45 5.70
#